data_00e598b8a3161e176bb73ea4baa0731a
#
_entry.id   00e598b8a3161e176bb73ea4baa0731a
#
_cell.length_a   1.000
_cell.length_b   1.000
_cell.length_c   1.000
_cell.angle_alpha   90.00
_cell.angle_beta   90.00
_cell.angle_gamma   90.00
#
_symmetry.space_group_name_H-M   'P 1'
#
loop_
_entity.id
_entity.type
_entity.pdbx_description
1 polymer ?
#
loop_
_entity_poly.entity_id
_entity_poly.type
_entity_poly.pdbx_seq_one_letter_code
_entity_poly.pdbx_strand_id
1 'polypeptide(L)'
;MTLALLGAGAIGLAVGVPWGATLIGRDRVLTPIAAGGLRLTDARTDRTFGPDAIRTAGPEALASADLIAVATKSTALPSVIQTITAHARPHTPILSLLNGLSPVRDLAAALPNPILRGMIPFNAVWHGPAHLHLSSTGSVAVEDHEATATLPQVERRADMEALQHGKLLLNLINPINALSGLFLHAMLSDGSWRRLYAATLTEALQVYDMAGLAFTKAGPIPPRL
;
A
#
# COMPACT_ATOMS: atom_id res chain seq x y z
N MET A 1 16.14 7.21 -12.50
CA MET A 1 15.85 6.30 -11.37
C MET A 1 15.09 5.09 -11.87
N THR A 2 15.58 3.90 -11.60
CA THR A 2 14.95 2.62 -11.98
C THR A 2 14.11 2.13 -10.80
N LEU A 3 12.79 2.05 -10.97
CA LEU A 3 11.87 1.56 -9.95
C LEU A 3 11.44 0.13 -10.27
N ALA A 4 11.64 -0.80 -9.35
CA ALA A 4 11.06 -2.14 -9.40
C ALA A 4 9.91 -2.27 -8.38
N LEU A 5 8.84 -2.96 -8.72
CA LEU A 5 7.72 -3.18 -7.83
C LEU A 5 7.41 -4.67 -7.69
N LEU A 6 7.60 -5.19 -6.47
CA LEU A 6 7.23 -6.55 -6.08
C LEU A 6 5.75 -6.59 -5.66
N GLY A 7 4.96 -7.39 -6.38
CA GLY A 7 3.56 -7.61 -6.05
C GLY A 7 2.58 -6.93 -7.01
N ALA A 8 2.44 -7.49 -8.22
CA ALA A 8 1.48 -7.03 -9.24
C ALA A 8 0.02 -7.43 -8.91
N GLY A 9 -0.44 -7.12 -7.68
CA GLY A 9 -1.84 -7.16 -7.29
C GLY A 9 -2.56 -5.85 -7.65
N ALA A 10 -3.84 -5.72 -7.27
CA ALA A 10 -4.62 -4.52 -7.59
C ALA A 10 -3.93 -3.22 -7.14
N ILE A 11 -3.42 -3.17 -5.91
CA ILE A 11 -2.67 -2.00 -5.40
C ILE A 11 -1.35 -1.81 -6.16
N GLY A 12 -0.56 -2.89 -6.33
CA GLY A 12 0.73 -2.79 -7.01
C GLY A 12 0.60 -2.29 -8.44
N LEU A 13 -0.42 -2.71 -9.18
CA LEU A 13 -0.71 -2.21 -10.52
C LEU A 13 -1.23 -0.76 -10.52
N ALA A 14 -2.15 -0.43 -9.60
CA ALA A 14 -2.71 0.91 -9.49
C ALA A 14 -1.65 1.98 -9.17
N VAL A 15 -0.59 1.58 -8.50
CA VAL A 15 0.55 2.46 -8.14
C VAL A 15 1.70 2.31 -9.13
N GLY A 16 2.13 1.07 -9.40
CA GLY A 16 3.34 0.80 -10.16
C GLY A 16 3.27 1.22 -11.62
N VAL A 17 2.11 1.03 -12.28
CA VAL A 17 1.95 1.44 -13.68
C VAL A 17 2.04 2.96 -13.83
N PRO A 18 1.31 3.79 -13.08
CA PRO A 18 1.47 5.25 -13.12
C PRO A 18 2.89 5.73 -12.74
N TRP A 19 3.61 4.98 -11.91
CA TRP A 19 4.98 5.31 -11.53
C TRP A 19 6.03 4.86 -12.57
N GLY A 20 5.63 4.15 -13.61
CA GLY A 20 6.54 3.59 -14.61
C GLY A 20 7.47 2.49 -14.05
N ALA A 21 7.01 1.78 -13.01
CA ALA A 21 7.76 0.73 -12.37
C ALA A 21 7.89 -0.52 -13.27
N THR A 22 9.02 -1.22 -13.15
CA THR A 22 9.13 -2.61 -13.63
C THR A 22 8.40 -3.52 -12.65
N LEU A 23 7.32 -4.14 -13.12
CA LEU A 23 6.42 -4.96 -12.31
C LEU A 23 6.95 -6.39 -12.22
N ILE A 24 7.05 -6.89 -10.99
CA ILE A 24 7.46 -8.27 -10.69
C ILE A 24 6.29 -8.95 -9.97
N GLY A 25 5.76 -10.00 -10.57
CA GLY A 25 4.57 -10.66 -10.06
C GLY A 25 4.26 -11.94 -10.81
N ARG A 26 3.04 -12.44 -10.60
CA ARG A 26 2.61 -13.71 -11.21
C ARG A 26 2.20 -13.53 -12.68
N ASP A 27 2.66 -14.40 -13.55
CA ASP A 27 2.37 -14.36 -15.00
C ASP A 27 0.88 -14.30 -15.31
N ARG A 28 0.06 -15.01 -14.56
CA ARG A 28 -1.41 -14.98 -14.74
C ARG A 28 -2.02 -13.57 -14.63
N VAL A 29 -1.33 -12.63 -13.97
CA VAL A 29 -1.75 -11.23 -13.84
C VAL A 29 -1.00 -10.36 -14.85
N LEU A 30 0.31 -10.55 -14.96
CA LEU A 30 1.17 -9.69 -15.78
C LEU A 30 1.00 -9.93 -17.28
N THR A 31 0.86 -11.18 -17.72
CA THR A 31 0.76 -11.50 -19.16
C THR A 31 -0.41 -10.81 -19.86
N PRO A 32 -1.67 -10.87 -19.34
CA PRO A 32 -2.78 -10.16 -19.97
C PRO A 32 -2.60 -8.63 -19.98
N ILE A 33 -2.02 -8.06 -18.92
CA ILE A 33 -1.81 -6.62 -18.79
C ILE A 33 -0.68 -6.14 -19.69
N ALA A 34 0.41 -6.89 -19.78
CA ALA A 34 1.50 -6.58 -20.69
C ALA A 34 1.05 -6.62 -22.17
N ALA A 35 0.12 -7.52 -22.52
CA ALA A 35 -0.40 -7.63 -23.88
C ALA A 35 -1.50 -6.60 -24.21
N GLY A 36 -2.38 -6.28 -23.26
CA GLY A 36 -3.58 -5.47 -23.48
C GLY A 36 -3.56 -4.08 -22.82
N GLY A 37 -2.59 -3.81 -21.95
CA GLY A 37 -2.55 -2.58 -21.16
C GLY A 37 -3.38 -2.66 -19.89
N LEU A 38 -3.56 -1.53 -19.21
CA LEU A 38 -4.33 -1.39 -17.98
C LEU A 38 -5.23 -0.17 -18.05
N ARG A 39 -6.52 -0.35 -17.77
CA ARG A 39 -7.46 0.76 -17.52
C ARG A 39 -7.56 0.99 -16.01
N LEU A 40 -7.37 2.23 -15.59
CA LEU A 40 -7.44 2.66 -14.21
C LEU A 40 -8.46 3.78 -14.07
N THR A 41 -9.54 3.53 -13.33
CA THR A 41 -10.62 4.50 -13.12
C THR A 41 -10.78 4.86 -11.65
N ASP A 42 -11.30 6.04 -11.39
CA ASP A 42 -11.83 6.46 -10.09
C ASP A 42 -13.11 7.29 -10.30
N ALA A 43 -13.63 7.94 -9.26
CA ALA A 43 -14.85 8.75 -9.36
C ALA A 43 -14.71 9.98 -10.29
N ARG A 44 -13.50 10.35 -10.71
CA ARG A 44 -13.19 11.59 -11.46
C ARG A 44 -12.39 11.34 -12.72
N THR A 45 -11.64 10.24 -12.78
CA THR A 45 -10.68 9.98 -13.85
C THR A 45 -10.88 8.62 -14.49
N ASP A 46 -10.59 8.54 -15.78
CA ASP A 46 -10.54 7.32 -16.57
C ASP A 46 -9.25 7.36 -17.40
N ARG A 47 -8.27 6.57 -17.01
CA ARG A 47 -6.95 6.54 -17.65
C ARG A 47 -6.67 5.16 -18.21
N THR A 48 -6.19 5.12 -19.44
CA THR A 48 -5.72 3.87 -20.06
C THR A 48 -4.22 3.95 -20.31
N PHE A 49 -3.53 2.92 -19.84
CA PHE A 49 -2.11 2.70 -20.06
C PHE A 49 -1.96 1.61 -21.12
N GLY A 50 -1.42 1.93 -22.28
CA GLY A 50 -1.18 0.96 -23.34
C GLY A 50 -0.08 -0.05 -22.95
N PRO A 51 0.07 -1.14 -23.73
CA PRO A 51 1.12 -2.15 -23.49
C PRO A 51 2.52 -1.58 -23.35
N ASP A 52 2.86 -0.57 -24.12
CA ASP A 52 4.17 0.09 -24.09
C ASP A 52 4.49 0.78 -22.76
N ALA A 53 3.46 1.11 -21.96
CA ALA A 53 3.61 1.66 -20.62
C ALA A 53 3.80 0.56 -19.54
N ILE A 54 3.62 -0.70 -19.89
CA ILE A 54 3.67 -1.83 -18.97
C ILE A 54 5.03 -2.52 -19.06
N ARG A 55 5.84 -2.36 -18.03
CA ARG A 55 7.13 -3.00 -17.93
C ARG A 55 7.03 -4.19 -16.97
N THR A 56 7.42 -5.37 -17.41
CA THR A 56 7.43 -6.59 -16.59
C THR A 56 8.80 -7.25 -16.64
N ALA A 57 9.21 -7.86 -15.53
CA ALA A 57 10.44 -8.63 -15.46
C ALA A 57 10.34 -9.71 -14.38
N GLY A 58 11.30 -10.62 -14.37
CA GLY A 58 11.54 -11.52 -13.25
C GLY A 58 12.26 -10.83 -12.09
N PRO A 59 12.48 -11.55 -10.99
CA PRO A 59 13.09 -11.00 -9.77
C PRO A 59 14.54 -10.52 -9.97
N GLU A 60 15.23 -10.95 -11.01
CA GLU A 60 16.58 -10.50 -11.39
C GLU A 60 16.65 -8.99 -11.67
N ALA A 61 15.52 -8.36 -12.03
CA ALA A 61 15.45 -6.91 -12.24
C ALA A 61 15.72 -6.10 -10.97
N LEU A 62 15.63 -6.71 -9.79
CA LEU A 62 15.96 -6.06 -8.51
C LEU A 62 17.45 -5.67 -8.43
N ALA A 63 18.33 -6.39 -9.14
CA ALA A 63 19.77 -6.10 -9.12
C ALA A 63 20.12 -4.71 -9.68
N SER A 64 19.32 -4.17 -10.58
CA SER A 64 19.52 -2.86 -11.21
C SER A 64 18.59 -1.77 -10.68
N ALA A 65 17.71 -2.09 -9.73
CA ALA A 65 16.77 -1.12 -9.18
C ALA A 65 17.47 -0.09 -8.27
N ASP A 66 17.06 1.17 -8.39
CA ASP A 66 17.46 2.26 -7.49
C ASP A 66 16.48 2.40 -6.32
N LEU A 67 15.24 1.92 -6.49
CA LEU A 67 14.21 1.82 -5.47
C LEU A 67 13.37 0.55 -5.72
N ILE A 68 13.09 -0.20 -4.66
CA ILE A 68 12.21 -1.37 -4.69
C ILE A 68 10.93 -1.05 -3.90
N ALA A 69 9.78 -1.03 -4.56
CA ALA A 69 8.50 -0.93 -3.87
C ALA A 69 7.91 -2.33 -3.63
N VAL A 70 7.33 -2.55 -2.45
CA VAL A 70 6.70 -3.81 -2.07
C VAL A 70 5.20 -3.59 -1.84
N ALA A 71 4.36 -4.22 -2.68
CA ALA A 71 2.90 -4.12 -2.65
C ALA A 71 2.21 -5.50 -2.64
N THR A 72 2.81 -6.47 -1.98
CA THR A 72 2.27 -7.82 -1.83
C THR A 72 1.24 -7.91 -0.69
N LYS A 73 0.66 -9.07 -0.48
CA LYS A 73 -0.03 -9.38 0.78
C LYS A 73 1.01 -9.60 1.88
N SER A 74 0.70 -9.23 3.12
CA SER A 74 1.59 -9.45 4.27
C SER A 74 1.96 -10.92 4.48
N THR A 75 1.06 -11.84 4.15
CA THR A 75 1.31 -13.29 4.16
C THR A 75 2.41 -13.75 3.19
N ALA A 76 2.75 -12.94 2.19
CA ALA A 76 3.83 -13.22 1.24
C ALA A 76 5.18 -12.62 1.68
N LEU A 77 5.23 -11.92 2.82
CA LEU A 77 6.44 -11.20 3.26
C LEU A 77 7.68 -12.10 3.40
N PRO A 78 7.58 -13.33 3.94
CA PRO A 78 8.75 -14.23 3.99
C PRO A 78 9.36 -14.52 2.62
N SER A 79 8.52 -14.78 1.60
CA SER A 79 9.01 -15.01 0.23
C SER A 79 9.56 -13.74 -0.43
N VAL A 80 8.98 -12.58 -0.11
CA VAL A 80 9.50 -11.28 -0.56
C VAL A 80 10.89 -11.01 0.00
N ILE A 81 11.11 -11.26 1.30
CA ILE A 81 12.41 -11.14 1.94
C ILE A 81 13.43 -12.04 1.26
N GLN A 82 13.10 -13.31 1.02
CA GLN A 82 13.98 -14.24 0.30
C GLN A 82 14.33 -13.72 -1.10
N THR A 83 13.34 -13.23 -1.84
CA THR A 83 13.55 -12.68 -3.18
C THR A 83 14.46 -11.46 -3.16
N ILE A 84 14.26 -10.54 -2.24
CA ILE A 84 15.08 -9.34 -2.08
C ILE A 84 16.52 -9.73 -1.70
N THR A 85 16.68 -10.63 -0.73
CA THR A 85 18.00 -11.13 -0.31
C THR A 85 18.78 -11.77 -1.45
N ALA A 86 18.08 -12.49 -2.34
CA ALA A 86 18.73 -13.20 -3.44
C ALA A 86 19.12 -12.28 -4.61
N HIS A 87 18.40 -11.18 -4.83
CA HIS A 87 18.51 -10.42 -6.08
C HIS A 87 18.82 -8.93 -5.90
N ALA A 88 18.48 -8.31 -4.78
CA ALA A 88 18.69 -6.89 -4.59
C ALA A 88 20.08 -6.54 -4.05
N ARG A 89 20.56 -5.36 -4.39
CA ARG A 89 21.79 -4.81 -3.78
C ARG A 89 21.52 -4.40 -2.33
N PRO A 90 22.46 -4.62 -1.39
CA PRO A 90 22.22 -4.33 0.04
C PRO A 90 21.86 -2.88 0.38
N HIS A 91 22.22 -1.94 -0.48
CA HIS A 91 21.99 -0.50 -0.26
C HIS A 91 20.77 0.06 -1.00
N THR A 92 20.08 -0.76 -1.81
CA THR A 92 18.87 -0.31 -2.52
C THR A 92 17.75 -0.07 -1.52
N PRO A 93 17.18 1.15 -1.42
CA PRO A 93 16.06 1.41 -0.53
C PRO A 93 14.82 0.58 -0.90
N ILE A 94 14.06 0.17 0.11
CA ILE A 94 12.84 -0.61 -0.03
C ILE A 94 11.66 0.20 0.51
N LEU A 95 10.72 0.56 -0.36
CA LEU A 95 9.49 1.24 0.00
C LEU A 95 8.37 0.22 0.30
N SER A 96 8.01 0.06 1.56
CA SER A 96 6.91 -0.80 1.97
C SER A 96 5.58 -0.10 1.78
N LEU A 97 4.73 -0.62 0.90
CA LEU A 97 3.35 -0.18 0.67
C LEU A 97 2.33 -1.09 1.36
N LEU A 98 2.78 -1.96 2.27
CA LEU A 98 1.93 -2.88 3.00
C LEU A 98 1.18 -2.17 4.12
N ASN A 99 -0.05 -2.64 4.37
CA ASN A 99 -0.82 -2.18 5.52
C ASN A 99 -0.26 -2.75 6.85
N GLY A 100 -0.47 -2.00 7.93
CA GLY A 100 -0.04 -2.38 9.27
C GLY A 100 1.36 -1.86 9.61
N LEU A 101 1.80 -2.15 10.82
CA LEU A 101 3.09 -1.68 11.36
C LEU A 101 4.18 -2.76 11.25
N SER A 102 3.80 -4.03 11.36
CA SER A 102 4.74 -5.14 11.36
C SER A 102 5.57 -5.28 10.08
N PRO A 103 5.03 -5.06 8.85
CA PRO A 103 5.81 -5.28 7.64
C PRO A 103 7.10 -4.45 7.56
N VAL A 104 7.07 -3.20 7.99
CA VAL A 104 8.27 -2.33 8.01
C VAL A 104 9.29 -2.86 8.99
N ARG A 105 8.85 -3.23 10.21
CA ARG A 105 9.70 -3.80 11.25
C ARG A 105 10.31 -5.14 10.80
N ASP A 106 9.48 -6.00 10.21
CA ASP A 106 9.90 -7.35 9.80
C ASP A 106 10.89 -7.29 8.63
N LEU A 107 10.70 -6.35 7.68
CA LEU A 107 11.68 -6.07 6.62
C LEU A 107 12.99 -5.53 7.20
N ALA A 108 12.93 -4.56 8.12
CA ALA A 108 14.11 -3.96 8.73
C ALA A 108 14.91 -4.95 9.59
N ALA A 109 14.24 -5.92 10.22
CA ALA A 109 14.89 -6.97 10.99
C ALA A 109 15.59 -8.03 10.11
N ALA A 110 15.11 -8.23 8.88
CA ALA A 110 15.58 -9.30 8.00
C ALA A 110 16.53 -8.85 6.90
N LEU A 111 16.55 -7.56 6.55
CA LEU A 111 17.29 -7.04 5.39
C LEU A 111 18.25 -5.91 5.80
N PRO A 112 19.45 -5.81 5.20
CA PRO A 112 20.38 -4.73 5.45
C PRO A 112 19.98 -3.41 4.74
N ASN A 113 18.97 -3.45 3.91
CA ASN A 113 18.49 -2.36 3.07
C ASN A 113 17.82 -1.26 3.90
N PRO A 114 17.93 0.03 3.52
CA PRO A 114 17.08 1.08 4.07
C PRO A 114 15.59 0.78 3.81
N ILE A 115 14.78 0.73 4.86
CA ILE A 115 13.34 0.45 4.75
C ILE A 115 12.57 1.76 4.92
N LEU A 116 11.86 2.15 3.87
CA LEU A 116 11.04 3.34 3.81
C LEU A 116 9.57 2.99 3.98
N ARG A 117 8.83 3.86 4.63
CA ARG A 117 7.38 3.71 4.85
C ARG A 117 6.59 4.31 3.71
N GLY A 118 5.54 3.60 3.29
CA GLY A 118 4.53 4.10 2.39
C GLY A 118 3.11 3.82 2.93
N MET A 119 2.15 4.61 2.51
CA MET A 119 0.75 4.44 2.88
C MET A 119 -0.14 4.67 1.68
N ILE A 120 -0.98 3.68 1.38
CA ILE A 120 -1.98 3.73 0.32
C ILE A 120 -3.30 4.20 0.91
N PRO A 121 -3.86 5.34 0.48
CA PRO A 121 -5.11 5.88 1.05
C PRO A 121 -6.37 5.33 0.38
N PHE A 122 -6.25 4.55 -0.69
CA PHE A 122 -7.37 4.08 -1.50
C PHE A 122 -7.45 2.55 -1.54
N ASN A 123 -8.62 2.06 -1.93
CA ASN A 123 -8.85 0.67 -2.29
C ASN A 123 -8.90 0.54 -3.81
N ALA A 124 -8.37 -0.55 -4.34
CA ALA A 124 -8.41 -0.89 -5.77
C ALA A 124 -9.14 -2.21 -5.97
N VAL A 125 -10.14 -2.22 -6.84
CA VAL A 125 -11.02 -3.35 -7.10
C VAL A 125 -10.99 -3.68 -8.59
N TRP A 126 -10.96 -4.97 -8.93
CA TRP A 126 -11.09 -5.42 -10.31
C TRP A 126 -12.54 -5.27 -10.78
N HIS A 127 -12.75 -4.51 -11.86
CA HIS A 127 -14.04 -4.36 -12.56
C HIS A 127 -14.10 -5.19 -13.85
N GLY A 128 -13.04 -5.93 -14.15
CA GLY A 128 -12.94 -6.80 -15.32
C GLY A 128 -11.49 -7.10 -15.67
N PRO A 129 -11.23 -7.84 -16.73
CA PRO A 129 -9.88 -8.08 -17.22
C PRO A 129 -9.17 -6.75 -17.49
N ALA A 130 -7.99 -6.56 -16.94
CA ALA A 130 -7.18 -5.34 -17.10
C ALA A 130 -7.89 -4.01 -16.75
N HIS A 131 -8.96 -4.02 -15.95
CA HIS A 131 -9.66 -2.82 -15.48
C HIS A 131 -9.68 -2.79 -13.95
N LEU A 132 -8.99 -1.82 -13.37
CA LEU A 132 -9.01 -1.51 -11.93
C LEU A 132 -9.81 -0.25 -11.67
N HIS A 133 -10.63 -0.28 -10.63
CA HIS A 133 -11.34 0.89 -10.11
C HIS A 133 -10.84 1.23 -8.71
N LEU A 134 -10.46 2.50 -8.51
CA LEU A 134 -10.13 3.05 -7.19
C LEU A 134 -11.42 3.53 -6.54
N SER A 135 -11.87 2.82 -5.50
CA SER A 135 -13.13 3.11 -4.82
C SER A 135 -13.04 4.24 -3.79
N SER A 136 -11.86 4.77 -3.54
CA SER A 136 -11.62 5.96 -2.72
C SER A 136 -10.45 6.76 -3.29
N THR A 137 -10.37 8.04 -2.97
CA THR A 137 -9.37 8.97 -3.48
C THR A 137 -8.29 9.27 -2.43
N GLY A 138 -7.16 9.77 -2.87
CA GLY A 138 -6.06 10.23 -2.03
C GLY A 138 -4.71 10.01 -2.72
N SER A 139 -3.72 10.82 -2.34
CA SER A 139 -2.35 10.65 -2.79
C SER A 139 -1.63 9.60 -1.95
N VAL A 140 -0.83 8.77 -2.59
CA VAL A 140 0.06 7.84 -1.87
C VAL A 140 1.03 8.67 -1.04
N ALA A 141 1.06 8.43 0.28
CA ALA A 141 2.06 9.05 1.14
C ALA A 141 3.30 8.16 1.23
N VAL A 142 4.47 8.78 1.15
CA VAL A 142 5.77 8.11 1.23
C VAL A 142 6.71 8.85 2.15
N GLU A 143 7.62 8.13 2.79
CA GLU A 143 8.66 8.72 3.63
C GLU A 143 9.52 9.68 2.81
N ASP A 144 9.82 10.85 3.39
CA ASP A 144 10.65 11.86 2.76
C ASP A 144 12.12 11.40 2.73
N HIS A 145 12.54 10.93 1.58
CA HIS A 145 13.86 10.37 1.33
C HIS A 145 14.29 10.70 -0.13
N GLU A 146 15.58 10.77 -0.39
CA GLU A 146 16.10 11.03 -1.75
C GLU A 146 15.57 10.04 -2.79
N ALA A 147 15.47 8.76 -2.44
CA ALA A 147 14.97 7.70 -3.32
C ALA A 147 13.47 7.86 -3.67
N THR A 148 12.69 8.60 -2.88
CA THR A 148 11.27 8.87 -3.14
C THR A 148 11.03 10.20 -3.83
N ALA A 149 12.08 11.02 -4.00
CA ALA A 149 11.96 12.40 -4.48
C ALA A 149 11.41 12.52 -5.90
N THR A 150 11.63 11.51 -6.74
CA THR A 150 11.20 11.50 -8.16
C THR A 150 9.92 10.69 -8.41
N LEU A 151 9.32 10.12 -7.38
CA LEU A 151 8.04 9.40 -7.52
C LEU A 151 6.93 10.39 -7.89
N PRO A 152 6.15 10.11 -8.94
CA PRO A 152 5.10 11.01 -9.37
C PRO A 152 3.87 10.91 -8.46
N GLN A 153 3.20 12.04 -8.23
CA GLN A 153 1.90 12.11 -7.55
C GLN A 153 1.89 11.50 -6.15
N VAL A 154 2.97 11.66 -5.39
CA VAL A 154 3.07 11.23 -4.00
C VAL A 154 3.10 12.42 -3.05
N GLU A 155 2.65 12.21 -1.83
CA GLU A 155 2.83 13.12 -0.70
C GLU A 155 4.05 12.67 0.11
N ARG A 156 5.15 13.42 0.07
CA ARG A 156 6.35 13.13 0.86
C ARG A 156 6.18 13.65 2.28
N ARG A 157 6.48 12.81 3.26
CA ARG A 157 6.22 13.12 4.68
C ARG A 157 7.37 12.65 5.56
N ALA A 158 7.72 13.46 6.55
CA ALA A 158 8.66 13.12 7.61
C ALA A 158 7.99 12.35 8.77
N ASP A 159 6.66 12.46 8.93
CA ASP A 159 5.88 11.87 10.03
C ASP A 159 5.18 10.54 9.62
N MET A 160 5.77 9.78 8.71
CA MET A 160 5.15 8.56 8.16
C MET A 160 4.80 7.50 9.21
N GLU A 161 5.56 7.38 10.29
CA GLU A 161 5.24 6.45 11.37
C GLU A 161 3.94 6.84 12.08
N ALA A 162 3.81 8.12 12.45
CA ALA A 162 2.59 8.64 13.06
C ALA A 162 1.39 8.55 12.09
N LEU A 163 1.61 8.73 10.79
CA LEU A 163 0.57 8.54 9.77
C LEU A 163 0.13 7.07 9.68
N GLN A 164 1.05 6.11 9.73
CA GLN A 164 0.73 4.68 9.74
C GLN A 164 -0.05 4.29 11.00
N HIS A 165 0.29 4.86 12.16
CA HIS A 165 -0.49 4.69 13.39
C HIS A 165 -1.93 5.19 13.22
N GLY A 166 -2.11 6.39 12.67
CA GLY A 166 -3.45 6.93 12.38
C GLY A 166 -4.22 6.07 11.36
N LYS A 167 -3.53 5.53 10.33
CA LYS A 167 -4.14 4.62 9.36
C LYS A 167 -4.59 3.30 10.02
N LEU A 168 -3.83 2.78 10.98
CA LEU A 168 -4.21 1.57 11.71
C LEU A 168 -5.50 1.79 12.50
N LEU A 169 -5.65 2.92 13.19
CA LEU A 169 -6.90 3.27 13.89
C LEU A 169 -8.10 3.27 12.95
N LEU A 170 -7.97 3.86 11.75
CA LEU A 170 -9.03 3.80 10.74
C LEU A 170 -9.33 2.36 10.30
N ASN A 171 -8.30 1.54 10.13
CA ASN A 171 -8.47 0.17 9.66
C ASN A 171 -9.15 -0.75 10.68
N LEU A 172 -9.26 -0.37 11.97
CA LEU A 172 -10.00 -1.12 12.98
C LEU A 172 -11.49 -1.27 12.66
N ILE A 173 -12.03 -0.44 11.78
CA ILE A 173 -13.41 -0.61 11.27
C ILE A 173 -13.55 -1.87 10.40
N ASN A 174 -12.47 -2.30 9.72
CA ASN A 174 -12.55 -3.37 8.73
C ASN A 174 -12.96 -4.73 9.31
N PRO A 175 -12.39 -5.22 10.43
CA PRO A 175 -12.83 -6.49 11.03
C PRO A 175 -14.27 -6.40 11.56
N ILE A 176 -14.70 -5.25 12.10
CA ILE A 176 -16.06 -5.03 12.56
C ILE A 176 -17.04 -5.09 11.38
N ASN A 177 -16.68 -4.43 10.27
CA ASN A 177 -17.49 -4.47 9.05
C ASN A 177 -17.57 -5.90 8.48
N ALA A 178 -16.48 -6.64 8.46
CA ALA A 178 -16.48 -8.04 8.02
C ALA A 178 -17.40 -8.92 8.89
N LEU A 179 -17.38 -8.74 10.23
CA LEU A 179 -18.23 -9.47 11.17
C LEU A 179 -19.71 -9.10 11.02
N SER A 180 -20.02 -7.85 10.66
CA SER A 180 -21.40 -7.41 10.50
C SER A 180 -22.11 -8.05 9.31
N GLY A 181 -21.38 -8.48 8.28
CA GLY A 181 -21.94 -8.94 7.01
C GLY A 181 -22.69 -7.85 6.22
N LEU A 182 -22.60 -6.59 6.64
CA LEU A 182 -23.30 -5.46 6.06
C LEU A 182 -22.37 -4.62 5.16
N PHE A 183 -22.95 -3.85 4.26
CA PHE A 183 -22.22 -2.75 3.62
C PHE A 183 -21.82 -1.71 4.68
N LEU A 184 -20.64 -1.10 4.53
CA LEU A 184 -20.08 -0.16 5.50
C LEU A 184 -21.05 0.95 5.91
N HIS A 185 -21.79 1.53 4.94
CA HIS A 185 -22.79 2.55 5.21
C HIS A 185 -23.93 2.03 6.10
N ALA A 186 -24.47 0.84 5.81
CA ALA A 186 -25.52 0.23 6.59
C ALA A 186 -25.05 -0.10 8.01
N MET A 187 -23.84 -0.65 8.16
CA MET A 187 -23.23 -0.90 9.46
C MET A 187 -23.08 0.41 10.27
N LEU A 188 -22.57 1.47 9.66
CA LEU A 188 -22.39 2.75 10.34
C LEU A 188 -23.71 3.49 10.61
N SER A 189 -24.82 3.12 9.97
CA SER A 189 -26.15 3.65 10.26
C SER A 189 -26.76 3.01 11.52
N ASP A 190 -26.30 1.83 11.93
CA ASP A 190 -26.76 1.14 13.14
C ASP A 190 -25.98 1.60 14.38
N GLY A 191 -26.70 1.97 15.44
CA GLY A 191 -26.14 2.48 16.69
C GLY A 191 -25.31 1.44 17.46
N SER A 192 -25.60 0.14 17.31
CA SER A 192 -24.87 -0.92 18.01
C SER A 192 -23.50 -1.13 17.43
N TRP A 193 -23.39 -1.15 16.11
CA TRP A 193 -22.11 -1.26 15.42
C TRP A 193 -21.23 -0.01 15.62
N ARG A 194 -21.83 1.18 15.65
CA ARG A 194 -21.09 2.41 16.00
C ARG A 194 -20.52 2.36 17.41
N ARG A 195 -21.30 1.88 18.40
CA ARG A 195 -20.80 1.72 19.78
C ARG A 195 -19.65 0.73 19.85
N LEU A 196 -19.75 -0.41 19.14
CA LEU A 196 -18.65 -1.38 19.09
C LEU A 196 -17.39 -0.76 18.48
N TYR A 197 -17.52 -0.05 17.37
CA TYR A 197 -16.38 0.62 16.76
C TYR A 197 -15.79 1.71 17.67
N ALA A 198 -16.61 2.51 18.32
CA ALA A 198 -16.15 3.51 19.29
C ALA A 198 -15.41 2.87 20.47
N ALA A 199 -15.90 1.76 21.02
CA ALA A 199 -15.24 1.02 22.09
C ALA A 199 -13.86 0.50 21.63
N THR A 200 -13.79 -0.07 20.42
CA THR A 200 -12.53 -0.55 19.82
C THR A 200 -11.52 0.59 19.63
N LEU A 201 -11.96 1.76 19.15
CA LEU A 201 -11.11 2.93 19.03
C LEU A 201 -10.62 3.44 20.39
N THR A 202 -11.51 3.46 21.41
CA THR A 202 -11.13 3.88 22.76
C THR A 202 -10.03 2.99 23.33
N GLU A 203 -10.18 1.67 23.21
CA GLU A 203 -9.18 0.70 23.65
C GLU A 203 -7.84 0.91 22.91
N ALA A 204 -7.88 1.06 21.59
CA ALA A 204 -6.68 1.29 20.79
C ALA A 204 -5.96 2.61 21.15
N LEU A 205 -6.72 3.68 21.43
CA LEU A 205 -6.16 4.95 21.87
C LEU A 205 -5.54 4.85 23.28
N GLN A 206 -6.13 4.08 24.19
CA GLN A 206 -5.52 3.79 25.49
C GLN A 206 -4.18 3.05 25.34
N VAL A 207 -4.12 2.06 24.45
CA VAL A 207 -2.87 1.35 24.15
C VAL A 207 -1.82 2.31 23.60
N TYR A 208 -2.20 3.22 22.70
CA TYR A 208 -1.29 4.22 22.14
C TYR A 208 -0.78 5.20 23.21
N ASP A 209 -1.67 5.69 24.07
CA ASP A 209 -1.31 6.61 25.15
C ASP A 209 -0.35 5.91 26.15
N MET A 210 -0.63 4.65 26.54
CA MET A 210 0.25 3.86 27.42
C MET A 210 1.62 3.57 26.81
N ALA A 211 1.67 3.36 25.48
CA ALA A 211 2.91 3.08 24.76
C ALA A 211 3.65 4.35 24.31
N GLY A 212 3.12 5.55 24.56
CA GLY A 212 3.69 6.82 24.10
C GLY A 212 3.71 6.96 22.58
N LEU A 213 2.80 6.31 21.85
CA LEU A 213 2.76 6.32 20.39
C LEU A 213 2.01 7.55 19.87
N ALA A 214 2.72 8.35 19.10
CA ALA A 214 2.12 9.44 18.35
C ALA A 214 1.36 8.93 17.12
N PHE A 215 0.28 9.62 16.75
CA PHE A 215 -0.42 9.38 15.49
C PHE A 215 -0.87 10.69 14.85
N THR A 216 -0.97 10.70 13.51
CA THR A 216 -1.53 11.80 12.73
C THR A 216 -2.76 11.35 11.97
N LYS A 217 -3.59 12.29 11.57
CA LYS A 217 -4.82 12.02 10.82
C LYS A 217 -4.49 11.36 9.48
N ALA A 218 -5.00 10.16 9.23
CA ALA A 218 -4.79 9.38 8.01
C ALA A 218 -6.01 9.33 7.08
N GLY A 219 -7.07 10.06 7.36
CA GLY A 219 -8.32 10.07 6.59
C GLY A 219 -9.22 11.24 6.97
N PRO A 220 -10.47 11.27 6.49
CA PRO A 220 -11.39 12.40 6.72
C PRO A 220 -11.83 12.54 8.19
N ILE A 221 -11.87 11.44 8.94
CA ILE A 221 -12.35 11.41 10.32
C ILE A 221 -11.16 11.48 11.27
N PRO A 222 -11.12 12.43 12.23
CA PRO A 222 -10.09 12.42 13.25
C PRO A 222 -10.32 11.24 14.20
N PRO A 223 -9.29 10.56 14.69
CA PRO A 223 -9.43 9.42 15.60
C PRO A 223 -9.85 9.81 17.02
N ARG A 224 -9.71 11.09 17.38
CA ARG A 224 -10.28 11.68 18.62
C ARG A 224 -11.38 12.64 18.22
N LEU A 225 -12.61 12.36 18.65
CA LEU A 225 -13.77 13.24 18.62
C LEU A 225 -13.94 13.87 19.99
#